data_57e3cc68781e9b94b71ae5a6575c93f5
#
_entry.id   57e3cc68781e9b94b71ae5a6575c93f5
#
_cell.length_a   1.000
_cell.length_b   1.000
_cell.length_c   1.000
_cell.angle_alpha   90.00
_cell.angle_beta   90.00
_cell.angle_gamma   90.00
#
_symmetry.space_group_name_H-M   'P 1'
#
loop_
_entity.id
_entity.type
_entity.pdbx_description
1 polymer ?
#
loop_
_entity_poly.entity_id
_entity_poly.type
_entity_poly.pdbx_seq_one_letter_code
_entity_poly.pdbx_strand_id
1 'polypeptide(L)'
;MQQIKVDVTPGYEQSKIIYVSQYDVGREFKINITDGTDGYTIPTGAVAKIRGTKPSTLGFTVQGTISGSSVTFTTTAEMTDEAGRIPVEINLTKDSMILGTKNFYLEVEEATHHPYTPDGSKEFTIPELTLILEALNLASARAESQIEAMEGYAEAAADSAAAAAHSADLAAQVFSVVGDVSFAVAQDGGVSMIFTEV
;
A
#
# COMPACT_ATOMS: atom_id res chain seq x y z
N MET A 1 13.47 -30.60 1.23
CA MET A 1 12.62 -29.61 1.92
C MET A 1 12.85 -29.77 3.43
N GLN A 2 13.25 -28.72 4.13
CA GLN A 2 13.40 -28.72 5.58
C GLN A 2 12.02 -28.78 6.25
N GLN A 3 11.93 -29.46 7.41
CA GLN A 3 10.67 -29.59 8.13
C GLN A 3 10.92 -29.49 9.63
N ILE A 4 10.14 -28.65 10.31
CA ILE A 4 10.17 -28.51 11.77
C ILE A 4 8.76 -28.62 12.36
N LYS A 5 8.68 -28.80 13.68
CA LYS A 5 7.45 -28.70 14.45
C LYS A 5 7.50 -27.46 15.31
N VAL A 6 6.42 -26.69 15.32
CA VAL A 6 6.29 -25.48 16.14
C VAL A 6 4.95 -25.50 16.85
N ASP A 7 4.97 -25.23 18.15
CA ASP A 7 3.80 -25.29 19.02
C ASP A 7 3.05 -23.96 19.05
N VAL A 8 1.73 -24.00 19.17
CA VAL A 8 0.89 -22.82 19.44
C VAL A 8 0.91 -22.42 20.91
N THR A 9 1.26 -23.34 21.79
CA THR A 9 1.32 -23.08 23.23
C THR A 9 2.69 -22.53 23.61
N PRO A 10 2.78 -21.38 24.28
CA PRO A 10 4.04 -20.87 24.82
C PRO A 10 4.68 -21.86 25.79
N GLY A 11 5.98 -22.11 25.67
CA GLY A 11 6.68 -23.05 26.53
C GLY A 11 8.21 -22.88 26.48
N TYR A 12 8.91 -23.63 27.36
CA TYR A 12 10.37 -23.54 27.53
C TYR A 12 11.17 -24.52 26.65
N GLU A 13 10.52 -25.17 25.69
CA GLU A 13 11.25 -26.07 24.79
C GLU A 13 12.28 -25.33 23.95
N GLN A 14 13.33 -26.04 23.54
CA GLN A 14 14.40 -25.51 22.72
C GLN A 14 13.83 -25.00 21.37
N SER A 15 14.11 -23.76 21.04
CA SER A 15 13.67 -23.14 19.79
C SER A 15 14.24 -23.90 18.59
N LYS A 16 13.40 -24.17 17.60
CA LYS A 16 13.81 -24.82 16.34
C LYS A 16 14.49 -23.81 15.43
N ILE A 17 15.33 -24.30 14.52
CA ILE A 17 16.07 -23.47 13.56
C ILE A 17 15.83 -24.02 12.16
N ILE A 18 15.57 -23.11 11.23
CA ILE A 18 15.56 -23.37 9.78
C ILE A 18 16.79 -22.68 9.20
N TYR A 19 17.56 -23.40 8.40
CA TYR A 19 18.77 -22.88 7.76
C TYR A 19 18.49 -22.53 6.30
N VAL A 20 18.87 -21.34 5.90
CA VAL A 20 18.78 -20.85 4.53
C VAL A 20 20.05 -20.06 4.21
N SER A 21 20.40 -19.92 2.94
CA SER A 21 21.53 -19.09 2.53
C SER A 21 21.05 -17.67 2.25
N GLN A 22 21.91 -16.70 2.44
CA GLN A 22 21.63 -15.30 2.06
C GLN A 22 21.34 -15.22 0.55
N TYR A 23 20.34 -14.40 0.19
CA TYR A 23 19.80 -14.22 -1.16
C TYR A 23 19.10 -15.46 -1.76
N ASP A 24 18.79 -16.48 -0.95
CA ASP A 24 18.09 -17.69 -1.38
C ASP A 24 16.60 -17.38 -1.58
N VAL A 25 16.10 -17.54 -2.79
CA VAL A 25 14.71 -17.27 -3.17
C VAL A 25 14.10 -18.52 -3.80
N GLY A 26 12.88 -18.85 -3.41
CA GLY A 26 12.17 -20.00 -3.97
C GLY A 26 12.40 -21.32 -3.21
N ARG A 27 13.16 -21.33 -2.14
CA ARG A 27 13.33 -22.53 -1.28
C ARG A 27 12.10 -22.73 -0.41
N GLU A 28 11.55 -23.93 -0.46
CA GLU A 28 10.42 -24.30 0.38
C GLU A 28 10.87 -24.93 1.71
N PHE A 29 10.15 -24.58 2.77
CA PHE A 29 10.23 -25.24 4.06
C PHE A 29 8.84 -25.44 4.66
N LYS A 30 8.66 -26.53 5.38
CA LYS A 30 7.38 -26.95 5.94
C LYS A 30 7.41 -26.88 7.45
N ILE A 31 6.38 -26.29 8.03
CA ILE A 31 6.21 -26.19 9.47
C ILE A 31 4.94 -26.94 9.86
N ASN A 32 5.08 -27.93 10.71
CA ASN A 32 3.95 -28.62 11.33
C ASN A 32 3.58 -27.87 12.60
N ILE A 33 2.37 -27.39 12.66
CA ILE A 33 1.82 -26.71 13.83
C ILE A 33 1.27 -27.75 14.79
N THR A 34 1.68 -27.67 16.05
CA THR A 34 1.25 -28.57 17.11
C THR A 34 0.59 -27.83 18.27
N ASP A 35 -0.18 -28.54 19.06
CA ASP A 35 -0.70 -28.11 20.36
C ASP A 35 -0.27 -29.18 21.37
N GLY A 36 0.85 -28.93 22.01
CA GLY A 36 1.55 -29.96 22.79
C GLY A 36 2.08 -31.10 21.91
N THR A 37 1.59 -32.31 22.11
CA THR A 37 2.01 -33.52 21.37
C THR A 37 1.26 -33.70 20.05
N ASP A 38 0.09 -33.14 19.93
CA ASP A 38 -0.84 -33.39 18.83
C ASP A 38 -0.74 -32.33 17.71
N GLY A 39 -1.12 -32.70 16.49
CA GLY A 39 -1.20 -31.74 15.39
C GLY A 39 -2.32 -30.73 15.62
N TYR A 40 -2.01 -29.44 15.57
CA TYR A 40 -3.01 -28.39 15.69
C TYR A 40 -3.89 -28.35 14.45
N THR A 41 -5.20 -28.44 14.64
CA THR A 41 -6.14 -28.30 13.52
C THR A 41 -6.30 -26.83 13.15
N ILE A 42 -5.67 -26.42 12.05
CA ILE A 42 -5.80 -25.04 11.54
C ILE A 42 -7.22 -24.85 11.02
N PRO A 43 -7.97 -23.82 11.48
CA PRO A 43 -9.34 -23.61 11.05
C PRO A 43 -9.43 -23.34 9.54
N THR A 44 -10.44 -23.92 8.88
CA THR A 44 -10.70 -23.69 7.46
C THR A 44 -10.91 -22.20 7.19
N GLY A 45 -10.25 -21.67 6.16
CA GLY A 45 -10.30 -20.24 5.80
C GLY A 45 -9.33 -19.37 6.60
N ALA A 46 -8.50 -19.95 7.47
CA ALA A 46 -7.41 -19.21 8.11
C ALA A 46 -6.33 -18.82 7.12
N VAL A 47 -5.63 -17.72 7.39
CA VAL A 47 -4.44 -17.27 6.68
C VAL A 47 -3.25 -17.43 7.60
N ALA A 48 -2.18 -18.06 7.10
CA ALA A 48 -0.92 -18.21 7.82
C ALA A 48 0.12 -17.21 7.26
N LYS A 49 0.76 -16.47 8.16
CA LYS A 49 1.85 -15.57 7.81
C LYS A 49 3.03 -15.81 8.74
N ILE A 50 4.23 -15.97 8.16
CA ILE A 50 5.49 -15.93 8.95
C ILE A 50 5.92 -14.47 9.05
N ARG A 51 6.34 -14.07 10.23
CA ARG A 51 6.85 -12.74 10.56
C ARG A 51 8.20 -12.86 11.23
N GLY A 52 9.10 -11.98 10.91
CA GLY A 52 10.41 -11.94 11.53
C GLY A 52 10.96 -10.52 11.60
N THR A 53 11.96 -10.33 12.47
CA THR A 53 12.70 -9.08 12.59
C THR A 53 14.18 -9.37 12.38
N LYS A 54 14.73 -8.76 11.35
CA LYS A 54 16.14 -8.90 10.93
C LYS A 54 17.10 -8.21 11.92
N PRO A 55 18.40 -8.51 11.89
CA PRO A 55 19.40 -7.81 12.70
C PRO A 55 19.39 -6.29 12.53
N SER A 56 19.10 -5.79 11.32
CA SER A 56 18.91 -4.35 11.04
C SER A 56 17.64 -3.75 11.64
N THR A 57 16.84 -4.51 12.38
CA THR A 57 15.52 -4.14 12.93
C THR A 57 14.38 -4.03 11.91
N LEU A 58 14.65 -4.26 10.62
CA LEU A 58 13.62 -4.32 9.59
C LEU A 58 12.82 -5.61 9.72
N GLY A 59 11.49 -5.49 9.67
CA GLY A 59 10.59 -6.64 9.68
C GLY A 59 10.28 -7.15 8.29
N PHE A 60 9.89 -8.44 8.21
CA PHE A 60 9.26 -9.00 7.01
C PHE A 60 7.99 -9.78 7.37
N THR A 61 7.15 -9.97 6.38
CA THR A 61 5.93 -10.78 6.51
C THR A 61 5.67 -11.53 5.21
N VAL A 62 5.65 -12.87 5.27
CA VAL A 62 5.40 -13.71 4.10
C VAL A 62 4.22 -14.63 4.37
N GLN A 63 3.32 -14.78 3.40
CA GLN A 63 2.17 -15.67 3.49
C GLN A 63 2.55 -17.09 3.11
N GLY A 64 2.10 -18.07 3.88
CA GLY A 64 2.29 -19.48 3.62
C GLY A 64 1.03 -20.18 3.10
N THR A 65 1.23 -21.39 2.58
CA THR A 65 0.16 -22.27 2.12
C THR A 65 -0.17 -23.30 3.19
N ILE A 66 -1.42 -23.33 3.64
CA ILE A 66 -1.92 -24.24 4.67
C ILE A 66 -2.32 -25.58 4.04
N SER A 67 -1.90 -26.67 4.68
CA SER A 67 -2.32 -28.03 4.34
C SER A 67 -2.48 -28.88 5.63
N GLY A 68 -3.71 -29.07 6.06
CA GLY A 68 -4.03 -29.76 7.33
C GLY A 68 -3.45 -29.00 8.53
N SER A 69 -2.59 -29.65 9.32
CA SER A 69 -1.87 -29.05 10.44
C SER A 69 -0.50 -28.45 10.06
N SER A 70 -0.24 -28.28 8.79
CA SER A 70 1.06 -27.80 8.30
C SER A 70 0.92 -26.52 7.49
N VAL A 71 1.98 -25.72 7.50
CA VAL A 71 2.12 -24.53 6.65
C VAL A 71 3.41 -24.64 5.87
N THR A 72 3.37 -24.46 4.57
CA THR A 72 4.54 -24.36 3.71
C THR A 72 4.81 -22.91 3.37
N PHE A 73 6.04 -22.48 3.56
CA PHE A 73 6.53 -21.16 3.17
C PHE A 73 7.61 -21.32 2.11
N THR A 74 7.71 -20.31 1.27
CA THR A 74 8.77 -20.18 0.26
C THR A 74 9.63 -18.97 0.62
N THR A 75 10.95 -19.12 0.60
CA THR A 75 11.87 -18.00 0.86
C THR A 75 11.68 -16.90 -0.18
N THR A 76 11.73 -15.67 0.29
CA THR A 76 11.70 -14.46 -0.54
C THR A 76 12.99 -13.67 -0.35
N ALA A 77 13.30 -12.78 -1.27
CA ALA A 77 14.45 -11.91 -1.15
C ALA A 77 14.43 -11.13 0.18
N GLU A 78 13.26 -10.66 0.61
CA GLU A 78 13.07 -9.92 1.86
C GLU A 78 13.40 -10.75 3.11
N MET A 79 13.22 -12.07 3.06
CA MET A 79 13.54 -12.97 4.17
C MET A 79 15.04 -13.23 4.31
N THR A 80 15.78 -13.15 3.21
CA THR A 80 17.15 -13.66 3.09
C THR A 80 18.19 -12.63 2.67
N ASP A 81 17.83 -11.36 2.52
CA ASP A 81 18.72 -10.28 2.12
C ASP A 81 19.78 -9.93 3.19
N GLU A 82 19.54 -10.30 4.45
CA GLU A 82 20.44 -10.02 5.57
C GLU A 82 20.82 -11.32 6.27
N ALA A 83 22.12 -11.54 6.43
CA ALA A 83 22.66 -12.70 7.14
C ALA A 83 22.49 -12.55 8.64
N GLY A 84 22.32 -13.70 9.31
CA GLY A 84 22.22 -13.80 10.76
C GLY A 84 21.03 -14.57 11.26
N ARG A 85 20.86 -14.59 12.57
CA ARG A 85 19.76 -15.29 13.24
C ARG A 85 18.57 -14.38 13.43
N ILE A 86 17.48 -14.70 12.76
CA ILE A 86 16.25 -13.93 12.73
C ILE A 86 15.19 -14.66 13.58
N PRO A 87 14.70 -14.06 14.67
CA PRO A 87 13.55 -14.60 15.38
C PRO A 87 12.29 -14.45 14.52
N VAL A 88 11.55 -15.54 14.40
CA VAL A 88 10.33 -15.62 13.59
C VAL A 88 9.20 -16.31 14.35
N GLU A 89 7.98 -15.94 13.99
CA GLU A 89 6.75 -16.58 14.45
C GLU A 89 5.79 -16.79 13.29
N ILE A 90 4.82 -17.69 13.45
CA ILE A 90 3.70 -17.81 12.52
C ILE A 90 2.47 -17.22 13.17
N ASN A 91 1.80 -16.31 12.49
CA ASN A 91 0.48 -15.84 12.86
C ASN A 91 -0.58 -16.53 12.00
N LEU A 92 -1.49 -17.23 12.65
CA LEU A 92 -2.70 -17.79 12.05
C LEU A 92 -3.84 -16.83 12.30
N THR A 93 -4.39 -16.27 11.24
CA THR A 93 -5.46 -15.27 11.33
C THR A 93 -6.73 -15.82 10.71
N LYS A 94 -7.85 -15.73 11.44
CA LYS A 94 -9.18 -16.02 10.93
C LYS A 94 -10.19 -15.07 11.56
N ASP A 95 -10.98 -14.39 10.74
CA ASP A 95 -11.93 -13.37 11.18
C ASP A 95 -11.24 -12.32 12.07
N SER A 96 -11.64 -12.18 13.33
CA SER A 96 -11.03 -11.27 14.30
C SER A 96 -9.99 -11.94 15.21
N MET A 97 -9.73 -13.25 15.04
CA MET A 97 -8.79 -13.99 15.87
C MET A 97 -7.41 -14.01 15.23
N ILE A 98 -6.38 -13.77 16.05
CA ILE A 98 -4.97 -13.93 15.68
C ILE A 98 -4.35 -14.86 16.71
N LEU A 99 -3.83 -15.99 16.25
CA LEU A 99 -3.09 -16.95 17.05
C LEU A 99 -1.63 -16.95 16.60
N GLY A 100 -0.72 -16.55 17.49
CA GLY A 100 0.72 -16.66 17.29
C GLY A 100 1.24 -18.04 17.70
N THR A 101 2.22 -18.55 16.99
CA THR A 101 2.96 -19.73 17.42
C THR A 101 4.12 -19.35 18.34
N LYS A 102 4.73 -20.33 18.96
CA LYS A 102 6.03 -20.18 19.64
C LYS A 102 7.08 -19.66 18.65
N ASN A 103 7.97 -18.81 19.12
CA ASN A 103 9.08 -18.30 18.33
C ASN A 103 10.07 -19.42 17.97
N PHE A 104 10.55 -19.39 16.75
CA PHE A 104 11.66 -20.19 16.26
C PHE A 104 12.64 -19.30 15.51
N TYR A 105 13.69 -19.84 14.90
CA TYR A 105 14.71 -19.05 14.24
C TYR A 105 14.85 -19.42 12.77
N LEU A 106 15.01 -18.41 11.95
CA LEU A 106 15.57 -18.52 10.62
C LEU A 106 17.06 -18.14 10.72
N GLU A 107 17.96 -19.07 10.46
CA GLU A 107 19.39 -18.83 10.39
C GLU A 107 19.77 -18.60 8.93
N VAL A 108 20.08 -17.36 8.59
CA VAL A 108 20.50 -16.96 7.23
C VAL A 108 22.02 -16.99 7.20
N GLU A 109 22.56 -18.00 6.53
CA GLU A 109 24.00 -18.16 6.34
C GLU A 109 24.51 -17.09 5.37
N GLU A 110 25.58 -16.42 5.73
CA GLU A 110 26.18 -15.36 4.93
C GLU A 110 26.68 -15.90 3.57
N ALA A 111 26.30 -15.21 2.49
CA ALA A 111 26.77 -15.56 1.17
C ALA A 111 28.24 -15.18 0.99
N THR A 112 28.99 -16.06 0.33
CA THR A 112 30.40 -15.77 -0.02
C THR A 112 30.53 -14.71 -1.12
N HIS A 113 29.44 -14.47 -1.86
CA HIS A 113 29.34 -13.45 -2.88
C HIS A 113 28.16 -12.52 -2.54
N HIS A 114 28.43 -11.23 -2.41
CA HIS A 114 27.41 -10.22 -2.16
C HIS A 114 27.00 -9.56 -3.48
N PRO A 115 25.72 -9.34 -3.72
CA PRO A 115 25.24 -8.62 -4.91
C PRO A 115 25.42 -7.08 -4.77
N TYR A 116 26.46 -6.69 -4.04
CA TYR A 116 26.84 -5.30 -3.88
C TYR A 116 28.21 -5.06 -4.48
N THR A 117 28.41 -3.92 -5.13
CA THR A 117 29.72 -3.50 -5.60
C THR A 117 30.65 -3.18 -4.41
N PRO A 118 31.98 -3.18 -4.61
CA PRO A 118 32.92 -2.85 -3.54
C PRO A 118 32.75 -1.48 -2.89
N ASP A 119 32.04 -0.56 -3.53
CA ASP A 119 31.67 0.76 -2.99
C ASP A 119 30.35 0.75 -2.18
N GLY A 120 29.73 -0.42 -1.98
CA GLY A 120 28.49 -0.59 -1.25
C GLY A 120 27.23 -0.35 -2.08
N SER A 121 27.33 -0.06 -3.37
CA SER A 121 26.19 0.03 -4.25
C SER A 121 25.63 -1.36 -4.59
N LYS A 122 24.31 -1.46 -4.68
CA LYS A 122 23.65 -2.72 -5.01
C LYS A 122 23.84 -3.05 -6.49
N GLU A 123 24.36 -4.24 -6.78
CA GLU A 123 24.40 -4.76 -8.14
C GLU A 123 23.01 -5.27 -8.54
N PHE A 124 22.35 -4.58 -9.46
CA PHE A 124 21.07 -5.01 -10.00
C PHE A 124 21.27 -5.95 -11.18
N THR A 125 20.54 -7.05 -11.22
CA THR A 125 20.48 -7.91 -12.39
C THR A 125 19.77 -7.21 -13.56
N ILE A 126 20.07 -7.62 -14.81
CA ILE A 126 19.38 -7.05 -15.98
C ILE A 126 17.84 -7.14 -15.88
N PRO A 127 17.24 -8.26 -15.43
CA PRO A 127 15.80 -8.33 -15.22
C PRO A 127 15.28 -7.33 -14.17
N GLU A 128 16.02 -7.12 -13.06
CA GLU A 128 15.62 -6.15 -12.03
C GLU A 128 15.67 -4.72 -12.55
N LEU A 129 16.72 -4.38 -13.32
CA LEU A 129 16.81 -3.08 -13.99
C LEU A 129 15.67 -2.86 -14.99
N THR A 130 15.30 -3.90 -15.73
CA THR A 130 14.17 -3.84 -16.68
C THR A 130 12.88 -3.55 -15.95
N LEU A 131 12.57 -4.23 -14.84
CA LEU A 131 11.38 -3.99 -14.03
C LEU A 131 11.35 -2.57 -13.44
N ILE A 132 12.50 -2.07 -12.99
CA ILE A 132 12.60 -0.68 -12.48
C ILE A 132 12.33 0.32 -13.60
N LEU A 133 12.89 0.10 -14.79
CA LEU A 133 12.67 0.96 -15.95
C LEU A 133 11.22 0.95 -16.42
N GLU A 134 10.58 -0.21 -16.44
CA GLU A 134 9.15 -0.34 -16.77
C GLU A 134 8.27 0.41 -15.76
N ALA A 135 8.56 0.27 -14.47
CA ALA A 135 7.83 0.97 -13.41
C ALA A 135 8.02 2.50 -13.50
N LEU A 136 9.24 2.95 -13.82
CA LEU A 136 9.55 4.36 -14.01
C LEU A 136 8.83 4.94 -15.24
N ASN A 137 8.85 4.22 -16.36
CA ASN A 137 8.13 4.62 -17.58
C ASN A 137 6.62 4.73 -17.33
N LEU A 138 6.04 3.78 -16.59
CA LEU A 138 4.62 3.82 -16.25
C LEU A 138 4.30 5.01 -15.33
N ALA A 139 5.17 5.32 -14.37
CA ALA A 139 5.00 6.47 -13.48
C ALA A 139 5.10 7.79 -14.26
N SER A 140 6.04 7.90 -15.21
CA SER A 140 6.18 9.07 -16.09
C SER A 140 4.95 9.30 -16.94
N ALA A 141 4.44 8.25 -17.60
CA ALA A 141 3.22 8.34 -18.41
C ALA A 141 1.98 8.78 -17.61
N ARG A 142 1.87 8.31 -16.35
CA ARG A 142 0.80 8.76 -15.44
C ARG A 142 0.94 10.24 -15.07
N ALA A 143 2.17 10.69 -14.79
CA ALA A 143 2.44 12.09 -14.48
C ALA A 143 2.11 13.00 -15.67
N GLU A 144 2.49 12.62 -16.87
CA GLU A 144 2.16 13.35 -18.11
C GLU A 144 0.64 13.47 -18.30
N SER A 145 -0.11 12.37 -18.17
CA SER A 145 -1.56 12.37 -18.24
C SER A 145 -2.23 13.27 -17.18
N GLN A 146 -1.66 13.32 -15.98
CA GLN A 146 -2.17 14.21 -14.93
C GLN A 146 -1.90 15.68 -15.25
N ILE A 147 -0.75 16.00 -15.84
CA ILE A 147 -0.42 17.37 -16.28
C ILE A 147 -1.40 17.82 -17.34
N GLU A 148 -1.64 17.00 -18.38
CA GLU A 148 -2.62 17.30 -19.43
C GLU A 148 -4.03 17.55 -18.86
N ALA A 149 -4.47 16.73 -17.90
CA ALA A 149 -5.74 16.93 -17.24
C ALA A 149 -5.80 18.25 -16.44
N MET A 150 -4.72 18.60 -15.74
CA MET A 150 -4.63 19.86 -15.00
C MET A 150 -4.64 21.07 -15.93
N GLU A 151 -3.97 21.00 -17.07
CA GLU A 151 -4.01 22.05 -18.09
C GLU A 151 -5.42 22.25 -18.62
N GLY A 152 -6.15 21.17 -18.92
CA GLY A 152 -7.56 21.24 -19.32
C GLY A 152 -8.47 21.85 -18.26
N TYR A 153 -8.25 21.55 -16.98
CA TYR A 153 -9.01 22.20 -15.90
C TYR A 153 -8.67 23.69 -15.75
N ALA A 154 -7.41 24.08 -15.95
CA ALA A 154 -7.01 25.49 -15.91
C ALA A 154 -7.65 26.28 -17.04
N GLU A 155 -7.71 25.73 -18.25
CA GLU A 155 -8.38 26.36 -19.41
C GLU A 155 -9.89 26.51 -19.15
N ALA A 156 -10.57 25.46 -18.71
CA ALA A 156 -11.98 25.51 -18.37
C ALA A 156 -12.30 26.53 -17.25
N ALA A 157 -11.42 26.66 -16.28
CA ALA A 157 -11.55 27.68 -15.22
C ALA A 157 -11.38 29.08 -15.76
N ALA A 158 -10.44 29.30 -16.67
CA ALA A 158 -10.25 30.60 -17.35
C ALA A 158 -11.47 30.99 -18.18
N ASP A 159 -12.03 30.06 -18.95
CA ASP A 159 -13.25 30.26 -19.73
C ASP A 159 -14.46 30.61 -18.84
N SER A 160 -14.59 29.89 -17.72
CA SER A 160 -15.65 30.15 -16.74
C SER A 160 -15.52 31.56 -16.12
N ALA A 161 -14.30 31.98 -15.82
CA ALA A 161 -14.03 33.31 -15.29
C ALA A 161 -14.34 34.41 -16.33
N ALA A 162 -13.98 34.20 -17.60
CA ALA A 162 -14.30 35.11 -18.67
C ALA A 162 -15.82 35.24 -18.89
N ALA A 163 -16.56 34.15 -18.87
CA ALA A 163 -18.02 34.14 -18.97
C ALA A 163 -18.69 34.88 -17.80
N ALA A 164 -18.16 34.69 -16.58
CA ALA A 164 -18.65 35.42 -15.41
C ALA A 164 -18.40 36.91 -15.48
N ALA A 165 -17.21 37.32 -15.95
CA ALA A 165 -16.89 38.74 -16.18
C ALA A 165 -17.82 39.38 -17.23
N HIS A 166 -18.06 38.69 -18.36
CA HIS A 166 -18.98 39.13 -19.37
C HIS A 166 -20.42 39.27 -18.84
N SER A 167 -20.88 38.33 -18.04
CA SER A 167 -22.20 38.40 -17.41
C SER A 167 -22.33 39.57 -16.42
N ALA A 168 -21.26 39.88 -15.69
CA ALA A 168 -21.22 41.04 -14.81
C ALA A 168 -21.26 42.36 -15.58
N ASP A 169 -20.55 42.46 -16.71
CA ASP A 169 -20.58 43.60 -17.58
C ASP A 169 -21.98 43.85 -18.18
N LEU A 170 -22.65 42.77 -18.64
CA LEU A 170 -24.03 42.85 -19.13
C LEU A 170 -24.99 43.32 -18.04
N ALA A 171 -24.85 42.80 -16.83
CA ALA A 171 -25.67 43.23 -15.70
C ALA A 171 -25.45 44.72 -15.38
N ALA A 172 -24.20 45.20 -15.39
CA ALA A 172 -23.88 46.62 -15.19
C ALA A 172 -24.48 47.50 -16.28
N GLN A 173 -24.45 47.06 -17.54
CA GLN A 173 -25.09 47.76 -18.65
C GLN A 173 -26.61 47.88 -18.50
N VAL A 174 -27.25 46.75 -18.09
CA VAL A 174 -28.72 46.77 -17.84
C VAL A 174 -29.06 47.75 -16.71
N PHE A 175 -28.32 47.79 -15.63
CA PHE A 175 -28.52 48.75 -14.55
C PHE A 175 -28.31 50.19 -15.01
N SER A 176 -27.37 50.45 -15.89
CA SER A 176 -27.12 51.81 -16.43
C SER A 176 -28.19 52.29 -17.41
N VAL A 177 -28.84 51.35 -18.13
CA VAL A 177 -29.89 51.68 -19.12
C VAL A 177 -31.27 51.80 -18.49
N VAL A 178 -31.57 51.02 -17.46
CA VAL A 178 -32.92 50.99 -16.84
C VAL A 178 -33.10 52.16 -15.86
N GLY A 179 -32.05 52.86 -15.46
CA GLY A 179 -32.13 53.95 -14.48
C GLY A 179 -32.77 53.50 -13.14
N ASP A 180 -33.06 54.45 -12.30
CA ASP A 180 -33.77 54.14 -11.05
C ASP A 180 -35.26 53.85 -11.34
N VAL A 181 -35.64 52.56 -11.31
CA VAL A 181 -37.03 52.16 -11.33
C VAL A 181 -37.59 52.20 -9.92
N SER A 182 -38.47 53.12 -9.65
CA SER A 182 -39.19 53.18 -8.38
C SER A 182 -40.64 52.72 -8.54
N PHE A 183 -41.14 52.04 -7.53
CA PHE A 183 -42.54 51.66 -7.46
C PHE A 183 -43.27 52.58 -6.50
N ALA A 184 -44.31 53.24 -6.95
CA ALA A 184 -45.21 54.00 -6.10
C ALA A 184 -46.54 53.28 -5.95
N VAL A 185 -47.02 53.20 -4.73
CA VAL A 185 -48.36 52.67 -4.43
C VAL A 185 -49.32 53.85 -4.38
N ALA A 186 -50.32 53.84 -5.25
CA ALA A 186 -51.38 54.87 -5.27
C ALA A 186 -52.39 54.65 -4.10
N GLN A 187 -53.11 55.68 -3.73
CA GLN A 187 -54.08 55.59 -2.61
C GLN A 187 -55.22 54.62 -2.86
N ASP A 188 -55.45 54.24 -4.09
CA ASP A 188 -56.44 53.22 -4.51
C ASP A 188 -55.92 51.79 -4.46
N GLY A 189 -54.66 51.57 -4.00
CA GLY A 189 -53.98 50.27 -3.95
C GLY A 189 -53.34 49.85 -5.27
N GLY A 190 -53.38 50.70 -6.31
CA GLY A 190 -52.65 50.46 -7.58
C GLY A 190 -51.12 50.65 -7.42
N VAL A 191 -50.33 49.82 -8.10
CA VAL A 191 -48.86 49.94 -8.15
C VAL A 191 -48.49 50.56 -9.52
N SER A 192 -47.84 51.71 -9.49
CA SER A 192 -47.32 52.36 -10.68
C SER A 192 -45.79 52.23 -10.72
N MET A 193 -45.26 51.87 -11.89
CA MET A 193 -43.84 51.85 -12.15
C MET A 193 -43.42 53.22 -12.71
N ILE A 194 -42.51 53.90 -12.04
CA ILE A 194 -42.01 55.21 -12.44
C ILE A 194 -40.58 55.02 -12.98
N PHE A 195 -40.37 55.41 -14.22
CA PHE A 195 -39.04 55.45 -14.81
C PHE A 195 -38.56 56.92 -14.69
N THR A 196 -37.40 57.09 -14.08
CA THR A 196 -36.73 58.38 -14.09
C THR A 196 -35.70 58.38 -15.22
N GLU A 197 -35.94 59.10 -16.29
CA GLU A 197 -34.90 59.32 -17.30
C GLU A 197 -33.82 60.22 -16.69
N VAL A 198 -32.56 59.81 -16.87
CA VAL A 198 -31.37 60.61 -16.48
C VAL A 198 -30.99 61.52 -17.60
#